data_23aea3cb9568eab444a3bc73453c9c64
#
_entry.id   23aea3cb9568eab444a3bc73453c9c64
#
_cell.length_a   1.000
_cell.length_b   1.000
_cell.length_c   1.000
_cell.angle_alpha   90.00
_cell.angle_beta   90.00
_cell.angle_gamma   90.00
#
_symmetry.space_group_name_H-M   'P 1'
#
loop_
_entity.id
_entity.type
_entity.pdbx_description
1 polymer ?
#
loop_
_entity_poly.entity_id
_entity_poly.type
_entity_poly.pdbx_seq_one_letter_code
_entity_poly.pdbx_strand_id
1 'polypeptide(L)'
;MNKKSSRLYCFSPTVMLITFIFESFSAAFAIFKYKSSKIRTLIILLLISLASFQIAEFMVCGAWGFSGMDWARFGYLAITLLPPLGLNLAYEISGKKAGVLVKTSYLTCVAFAVYFVFVSGSVFAGDNTCRANYSVFNTPNGAATFLYTLYYYGWLFVALFFCWNQISKISKEINHGILRLILSRSKRLNMIINGENLRKILALKWLIGGYVAFIMPTTIVNIVNPSTIEGIPSIMCGFAVLMAITLIGFVAPRTLELKNK
;
A
#
# COMPACT_ATOMS: atom_id res chain seq x y z
N MET A 1 -29.24 13.15 -28.71
CA MET A 1 -29.03 11.69 -28.40
C MET A 1 -28.30 11.63 -27.09
N ASN A 2 -29.03 11.33 -26.00
CA ASN A 2 -28.45 11.17 -24.66
C ASN A 2 -27.68 9.84 -24.59
N LYS A 3 -26.35 9.91 -24.67
CA LYS A 3 -25.49 8.78 -24.35
C LYS A 3 -25.61 8.52 -22.84
N LYS A 4 -26.43 7.54 -22.44
CA LYS A 4 -26.40 6.97 -21.09
C LYS A 4 -24.99 6.47 -20.85
N SER A 5 -24.14 7.24 -20.16
CA SER A 5 -22.87 6.76 -19.67
C SER A 5 -23.17 5.59 -18.73
N SER A 6 -22.68 4.43 -19.04
CA SER A 6 -22.72 3.28 -18.14
C SER A 6 -21.95 3.68 -16.87
N ARG A 7 -22.69 4.00 -15.80
CA ARG A 7 -22.12 4.37 -14.52
C ARG A 7 -21.52 3.11 -13.90
N LEU A 8 -20.22 2.98 -13.92
CA LEU A 8 -19.52 2.03 -13.08
C LEU A 8 -19.61 2.52 -11.62
N TYR A 9 -20.53 1.98 -10.84
CA TYR A 9 -20.77 2.37 -9.45
C TYR A 9 -19.64 1.96 -8.48
N CYS A 10 -18.54 1.42 -8.98
CA CYS A 10 -17.48 0.81 -8.16
C CYS A 10 -16.75 1.80 -7.24
N PHE A 11 -16.73 3.09 -7.55
CA PHE A 11 -15.98 4.11 -6.78
C PHE A 11 -16.89 5.30 -6.39
N SER A 12 -18.16 5.03 -6.13
CA SER A 12 -19.11 6.02 -5.61
C SER A 12 -18.69 6.48 -4.19
N PRO A 13 -19.15 7.64 -3.71
CA PRO A 13 -18.91 8.09 -2.33
C PRO A 13 -19.27 7.05 -1.28
N THR A 14 -20.27 6.23 -1.55
CA THR A 14 -20.66 5.11 -0.67
C THR A 14 -19.58 4.04 -0.59
N VAL A 15 -18.94 3.70 -1.71
CA VAL A 15 -17.83 2.73 -1.72
C VAL A 15 -16.61 3.30 -1.01
N MET A 16 -16.28 4.58 -1.20
CA MET A 16 -15.20 5.24 -0.45
C MET A 16 -15.42 5.19 1.06
N LEU A 17 -16.63 5.43 1.52
CA LEU A 17 -16.96 5.35 2.94
C LEU A 17 -16.90 3.91 3.48
N ILE A 18 -17.38 2.94 2.73
CA ILE A 18 -17.30 1.51 3.11
C ILE A 18 -15.85 1.05 3.19
N THR A 19 -15.00 1.41 2.22
CA THR A 19 -13.57 1.07 2.24
C THR A 19 -12.85 1.76 3.40
N PHE A 20 -13.12 3.03 3.66
CA PHE A 20 -12.60 3.74 4.83
C PHE A 20 -12.96 3.03 6.15
N ILE A 21 -14.22 2.64 6.33
CA ILE A 21 -14.67 1.91 7.52
C ILE A 21 -13.95 0.56 7.63
N PHE A 22 -13.86 -0.18 6.53
CA PHE A 22 -13.20 -1.48 6.51
C PHE A 22 -11.71 -1.39 6.87
N GLU A 23 -11.00 -0.42 6.30
CA GLU A 23 -9.56 -0.22 6.55
C GLU A 23 -9.31 0.26 7.99
N SER A 24 -10.12 1.18 8.48
CA SER A 24 -10.06 1.67 9.87
C SER A 24 -10.35 0.55 10.87
N PHE A 25 -11.39 -0.25 10.62
CA PHE A 25 -11.71 -1.42 11.43
C PHE A 25 -10.58 -2.46 11.39
N SER A 26 -9.98 -2.68 10.22
CA SER A 26 -8.84 -3.59 10.06
C SER A 26 -7.62 -3.14 10.85
N ALA A 27 -7.35 -1.82 10.89
CA ALA A 27 -6.29 -1.25 11.71
C ALA A 27 -6.57 -1.45 13.21
N ALA A 28 -7.79 -1.14 13.65
CA ALA A 28 -8.22 -1.38 15.03
C ALA A 28 -8.13 -2.87 15.41
N PHE A 29 -8.60 -3.76 14.55
CA PHE A 29 -8.49 -5.21 14.75
C PHE A 29 -7.04 -5.64 14.94
N ALA A 30 -6.08 -5.12 14.13
CA ALA A 30 -4.67 -5.42 14.31
C ALA A 30 -4.14 -4.95 15.67
N ILE A 31 -4.58 -3.78 16.14
CA ILE A 31 -4.20 -3.24 17.45
C ILE A 31 -4.67 -4.14 18.60
N PHE A 32 -5.90 -4.61 18.53
CA PHE A 32 -6.49 -5.39 19.62
C PHE A 32 -6.08 -6.86 19.61
N LYS A 33 -5.93 -7.45 18.44
CA LYS A 33 -5.68 -8.90 18.29
C LYS A 33 -4.23 -9.30 18.44
N TYR A 34 -3.28 -8.49 17.96
CA TYR A 34 -1.87 -8.87 17.89
C TYR A 34 -0.99 -8.15 18.89
N LYS A 35 0.08 -8.81 19.36
CA LYS A 35 1.11 -8.22 20.22
C LYS A 35 1.82 -7.07 19.51
N SER A 36 2.35 -6.12 20.28
CA SER A 36 3.12 -4.99 19.75
C SER A 36 4.40 -5.49 19.09
N SER A 37 4.61 -5.07 17.85
CA SER A 37 5.81 -5.36 17.07
C SER A 37 5.97 -4.33 15.96
N LYS A 38 7.15 -4.20 15.39
CA LYS A 38 7.39 -3.31 14.24
C LYS A 38 6.51 -3.68 13.05
N ILE A 39 6.38 -4.98 12.74
CA ILE A 39 5.53 -5.47 11.64
C ILE A 39 4.09 -5.03 11.87
N ARG A 40 3.55 -5.19 13.10
CA ARG A 40 2.19 -4.73 13.43
C ARG A 40 2.05 -3.23 13.20
N THR A 41 2.99 -2.43 13.68
CA THR A 41 2.96 -0.97 13.52
C THR A 41 2.96 -0.58 12.04
N LEU A 42 3.80 -1.21 11.22
CA LEU A 42 3.85 -0.94 9.78
C LEU A 42 2.54 -1.33 9.06
N ILE A 43 1.93 -2.46 9.42
CA ILE A 43 0.62 -2.87 8.89
C ILE A 43 -0.45 -1.83 9.28
N ILE A 44 -0.47 -1.39 10.53
CA ILE A 44 -1.43 -0.38 11.01
C ILE A 44 -1.21 0.95 10.26
N LEU A 45 0.03 1.41 10.11
CA LEU A 45 0.33 2.65 9.39
C LEU A 45 -0.09 2.57 7.91
N LEU A 46 0.13 1.44 7.25
CA LEU A 46 -0.35 1.22 5.88
C LEU A 46 -1.88 1.33 5.81
N LEU A 47 -2.61 0.64 6.69
CA LEU A 47 -4.06 0.67 6.73
C LEU A 47 -4.61 2.06 7.05
N ILE A 48 -3.99 2.78 7.99
CA ILE A 48 -4.38 4.16 8.31
C ILE A 48 -4.10 5.09 7.13
N SER A 49 -2.97 4.95 6.43
CA SER A 49 -2.67 5.75 5.24
C SER A 49 -3.68 5.52 4.13
N LEU A 50 -4.09 4.26 3.88
CA LEU A 50 -5.14 3.94 2.91
C LEU A 50 -6.48 4.56 3.33
N ALA A 51 -6.90 4.36 4.58
CA ALA A 51 -8.13 4.94 5.12
C ALA A 51 -8.12 6.49 5.06
N SER A 52 -6.98 7.11 5.37
CA SER A 52 -6.81 8.57 5.30
C SER A 52 -7.00 9.10 3.89
N PHE A 53 -6.56 8.37 2.88
CA PHE A 53 -6.81 8.77 1.50
C PHE A 53 -8.29 8.62 1.13
N GLN A 54 -8.94 7.54 1.52
CA GLN A 54 -10.37 7.33 1.25
C GLN A 54 -11.25 8.44 1.84
N ILE A 55 -10.96 8.85 3.08
CA ILE A 55 -11.69 9.96 3.69
C ILE A 55 -11.37 11.30 3.02
N ALA A 56 -10.11 11.53 2.62
CA ALA A 56 -9.74 12.73 1.88
C ALA A 56 -10.51 12.83 0.57
N GLU A 57 -10.58 11.74 -0.18
CA GLU A 57 -11.30 11.63 -1.44
C GLU A 57 -12.80 11.86 -1.27
N PHE A 58 -13.41 11.28 -0.23
CA PHE A 58 -14.80 11.51 0.12
C PHE A 58 -15.05 12.98 0.45
N MET A 59 -14.16 13.63 1.23
CA MET A 59 -14.30 15.01 1.68
C MET A 59 -14.07 16.02 0.54
N VAL A 60 -13.18 15.73 -0.40
CA VAL A 60 -13.02 16.57 -1.61
C VAL A 60 -14.33 16.66 -2.38
N CYS A 61 -15.10 15.56 -2.43
CA CYS A 61 -16.40 15.52 -3.10
C CYS A 61 -17.57 16.00 -2.22
N GLY A 62 -17.46 15.89 -0.90
CA GLY A 62 -18.48 16.24 0.06
C GLY A 62 -18.45 17.67 0.57
N ALA A 63 -17.41 18.42 0.33
CA ALA A 63 -17.19 19.82 0.72
C ALA A 63 -17.43 20.11 2.23
N TRP A 64 -16.94 19.23 3.12
CA TRP A 64 -17.08 19.41 4.57
C TRP A 64 -15.80 19.97 5.21
N GLY A 65 -15.90 21.11 5.87
CA GLY A 65 -14.92 21.70 6.79
C GLY A 65 -13.80 22.45 6.10
N PHE A 66 -12.80 21.75 5.55
CA PHE A 66 -11.65 22.35 4.86
C PHE A 66 -11.92 22.53 3.37
N SER A 67 -11.07 23.33 2.70
CA SER A 67 -11.15 23.48 1.25
C SER A 67 -10.83 22.15 0.54
N GLY A 68 -11.38 21.95 -0.66
CA GLY A 68 -11.05 20.76 -1.48
C GLY A 68 -9.56 20.61 -1.75
N MET A 69 -8.83 21.74 -1.81
CA MET A 69 -7.38 21.78 -1.94
C MET A 69 -6.67 21.21 -0.71
N ASP A 70 -7.11 21.53 0.49
CA ASP A 70 -6.50 21.02 1.73
C ASP A 70 -6.74 19.52 1.89
N TRP A 71 -7.93 19.05 1.51
CA TRP A 71 -8.23 17.62 1.46
C TRP A 71 -7.40 16.90 0.41
N ALA A 72 -7.17 17.50 -0.77
CA ALA A 72 -6.28 16.94 -1.77
C ALA A 72 -4.83 16.81 -1.26
N ARG A 73 -4.29 17.85 -0.59
CA ARG A 73 -2.98 17.82 0.04
C ARG A 73 -2.87 16.71 1.08
N PHE A 74 -3.88 16.61 1.94
CA PHE A 74 -3.93 15.56 2.95
C PHE A 74 -3.96 14.16 2.32
N GLY A 75 -4.74 13.96 1.26
CA GLY A 75 -4.80 12.72 0.52
C GLY A 75 -3.44 12.35 -0.09
N TYR A 76 -2.79 13.30 -0.78
CA TYR A 76 -1.45 13.06 -1.35
C TYR A 76 -0.41 12.77 -0.27
N LEU A 77 -0.46 13.44 0.87
CA LEU A 77 0.42 13.15 2.00
C LEU A 77 0.24 11.70 2.48
N ALA A 78 -1.00 11.26 2.60
CA ALA A 78 -1.32 9.90 3.05
C ALA A 78 -0.80 8.82 2.09
N ILE A 79 -1.02 8.96 0.77
CA ILE A 79 -0.54 7.96 -0.21
C ILE A 79 0.98 8.01 -0.40
N THR A 80 1.61 9.16 -0.21
CA THR A 80 3.06 9.30 -0.29
C THR A 80 3.78 8.42 0.73
N LEU A 81 3.16 8.10 1.86
CA LEU A 81 3.69 7.20 2.88
C LEU A 81 3.66 5.71 2.48
N LEU A 82 2.81 5.30 1.55
CA LEU A 82 2.59 3.88 1.25
C LEU A 82 3.84 3.15 0.72
N PRO A 83 4.60 3.68 -0.26
CA PRO A 83 5.77 2.98 -0.79
C PRO A 83 6.87 2.73 0.26
N PRO A 84 7.33 3.72 1.06
CA PRO A 84 8.35 3.46 2.08
C PRO A 84 7.88 2.55 3.21
N LEU A 85 6.61 2.66 3.64
CA LEU A 85 6.04 1.77 4.65
C LEU A 85 6.01 0.32 4.15
N GLY A 86 5.60 0.11 2.91
CA GLY A 86 5.54 -1.20 2.32
C GLY A 86 6.91 -1.84 2.09
N LEU A 87 7.90 -1.06 1.64
CA LEU A 87 9.29 -1.52 1.52
C LEU A 87 9.85 -1.89 2.90
N ASN A 88 9.61 -1.06 3.92
CA ASN A 88 10.04 -1.33 5.29
C ASN A 88 9.37 -2.60 5.85
N LEU A 89 8.08 -2.79 5.58
CA LEU A 89 7.36 -4.01 5.96
C LEU A 89 8.00 -5.26 5.32
N ALA A 90 8.38 -5.20 4.06
CA ALA A 90 9.06 -6.30 3.38
C ALA A 90 10.42 -6.63 4.03
N TYR A 91 11.18 -5.61 4.45
CA TYR A 91 12.44 -5.79 5.20
C TYR A 91 12.20 -6.47 6.54
N GLU A 92 11.24 -5.99 7.34
CA GLU A 92 10.93 -6.56 8.66
C GLU A 92 10.42 -8.01 8.56
N ILE A 93 9.55 -8.33 7.59
CA ILE A 93 9.10 -9.71 7.34
C ILE A 93 10.28 -10.62 6.99
N SER A 94 11.25 -10.11 6.23
CA SER A 94 12.45 -10.85 5.87
C SER A 94 13.46 -11.01 7.02
N GLY A 95 13.20 -10.39 8.18
CA GLY A 95 14.12 -10.37 9.31
C GLY A 95 15.38 -9.52 9.07
N LYS A 96 15.32 -8.58 8.12
CA LYS A 96 16.44 -7.69 7.79
C LYS A 96 16.25 -6.32 8.40
N LYS A 97 17.36 -5.74 8.90
CA LYS A 97 17.37 -4.35 9.35
C LYS A 97 17.14 -3.41 8.16
N ALA A 98 16.43 -2.30 8.41
CA ALA A 98 16.21 -1.24 7.44
C ALA A 98 17.56 -0.75 6.89
N GLY A 99 17.80 -1.02 5.61
CA GLY A 99 19.03 -0.67 4.90
C GLY A 99 18.94 0.71 4.26
N VAL A 100 19.94 1.02 3.42
CA VAL A 100 20.01 2.29 2.67
C VAL A 100 18.74 2.52 1.83
N LEU A 101 18.24 1.50 1.16
CA LEU A 101 17.01 1.60 0.33
C LEU A 101 15.80 2.09 1.14
N VAL A 102 15.58 1.55 2.34
CA VAL A 102 14.48 1.99 3.21
C VAL A 102 14.70 3.44 3.66
N LYS A 103 15.92 3.81 4.05
CA LYS A 103 16.23 5.19 4.46
C LYS A 103 16.03 6.18 3.31
N THR A 104 16.49 5.84 2.11
CA THR A 104 16.32 6.68 0.92
C THR A 104 14.84 6.82 0.53
N SER A 105 14.05 5.74 0.65
CA SER A 105 12.61 5.82 0.39
C SER A 105 11.87 6.75 1.36
N TYR A 106 12.23 6.74 2.64
CA TYR A 106 11.69 7.71 3.61
C TYR A 106 12.20 9.14 3.36
N LEU A 107 13.46 9.32 2.98
CA LEU A 107 14.00 10.65 2.65
C LEU A 107 13.25 11.28 1.47
N THR A 108 13.06 10.52 0.40
CA THR A 108 12.28 10.98 -0.77
C THR A 108 10.80 11.18 -0.43
N CYS A 109 10.24 10.36 0.46
CA CYS A 109 8.89 10.56 1.01
C CYS A 109 8.77 11.91 1.72
N VAL A 110 9.69 12.23 2.62
CA VAL A 110 9.69 13.52 3.35
C VAL A 110 9.81 14.68 2.37
N ALA A 111 10.66 14.57 1.34
CA ALA A 111 10.80 15.62 0.32
C ALA A 111 9.47 15.89 -0.40
N PHE A 112 8.74 14.85 -0.82
CA PHE A 112 7.42 15.03 -1.44
C PHE A 112 6.36 15.47 -0.45
N ALA A 113 6.40 15.01 0.80
CA ALA A 113 5.49 15.49 1.85
C ALA A 113 5.63 16.99 2.08
N VAL A 114 6.87 17.49 2.19
CA VAL A 114 7.17 18.93 2.30
C VAL A 114 6.70 19.67 1.06
N TYR A 115 6.95 19.12 -0.13
CA TYR A 115 6.47 19.71 -1.39
C TYR A 115 4.94 19.87 -1.40
N PHE A 116 4.18 18.82 -1.05
CA PHE A 116 2.73 18.90 -1.05
C PHE A 116 2.16 19.84 0.01
N VAL A 117 2.78 19.93 1.17
CA VAL A 117 2.29 20.78 2.27
C VAL A 117 2.63 22.27 2.04
N PHE A 118 3.86 22.57 1.64
CA PHE A 118 4.35 23.94 1.66
C PHE A 118 4.52 24.59 0.28
N VAL A 119 4.83 23.79 -0.77
CA VAL A 119 5.20 24.34 -2.08
C VAL A 119 4.04 24.26 -3.09
N SER A 120 3.15 23.29 -2.91
CA SER A 120 2.13 22.97 -3.90
C SER A 120 0.92 23.93 -3.95
N GLY A 121 1.03 25.15 -3.44
CA GLY A 121 -0.08 26.10 -3.42
C GLY A 121 -0.71 26.38 -4.79
N SER A 122 0.09 26.33 -5.86
CA SER A 122 -0.39 26.45 -7.25
C SER A 122 -0.69 25.10 -7.91
N VAL A 123 -0.22 23.99 -7.34
CA VAL A 123 -0.28 22.64 -7.90
C VAL A 123 -1.68 22.06 -7.82
N PHE A 124 -2.41 22.39 -6.75
CA PHE A 124 -3.79 21.94 -6.54
C PHE A 124 -4.82 23.05 -6.78
N ALA A 125 -4.40 24.15 -7.42
CA ALA A 125 -5.24 25.33 -7.67
C ALA A 125 -6.29 25.14 -8.76
N GLY A 126 -6.37 23.93 -9.35
CA GLY A 126 -7.44 23.58 -10.28
C GLY A 126 -8.69 23.07 -9.57
N ASP A 127 -9.84 23.17 -10.24
CA ASP A 127 -11.09 22.60 -9.74
C ASP A 127 -10.95 21.09 -9.61
N ASN A 128 -11.02 20.59 -8.37
CA ASN A 128 -11.15 19.15 -8.15
C ASN A 128 -12.48 18.69 -8.74
N THR A 129 -12.43 17.82 -9.73
CA THR A 129 -13.64 17.32 -10.37
C THR A 129 -14.04 15.97 -9.78
N CYS A 130 -15.21 15.94 -9.13
CA CYS A 130 -15.82 14.70 -8.68
C CYS A 130 -16.59 14.06 -9.83
N ARG A 131 -16.06 12.95 -10.36
CA ARG A 131 -16.75 12.14 -11.37
C ARG A 131 -17.59 11.06 -10.68
N ALA A 132 -18.50 10.44 -11.41
CA ALA A 132 -19.38 9.41 -10.85
C ALA A 132 -18.63 8.20 -10.26
N ASN A 133 -17.39 7.98 -10.68
CA ASN A 133 -16.62 6.78 -10.38
C ASN A 133 -15.26 7.06 -9.73
N TYR A 134 -14.78 8.30 -9.72
CA TYR A 134 -13.51 8.70 -9.11
C TYR A 134 -13.43 10.23 -8.99
N SER A 135 -12.62 10.71 -8.07
CA SER A 135 -12.27 12.12 -8.01
C SER A 135 -10.97 12.40 -8.77
N VAL A 136 -10.94 13.50 -9.48
CA VAL A 136 -9.74 13.99 -10.14
C VAL A 136 -9.11 15.02 -9.21
N PHE A 137 -7.98 14.65 -8.64
CA PHE A 137 -7.10 15.61 -8.00
C PHE A 137 -6.28 16.25 -9.11
N ASN A 138 -6.63 17.47 -9.51
CA ASN A 138 -5.90 18.17 -10.56
C ASN A 138 -4.43 18.35 -10.16
N THR A 139 -3.59 17.43 -10.60
CA THR A 139 -2.14 17.59 -10.54
C THR A 139 -1.70 18.37 -11.77
N PRO A 140 -0.85 19.38 -11.63
CA PRO A 140 -0.36 20.08 -12.80
C PRO A 140 0.42 19.12 -13.69
N ASN A 141 0.13 19.14 -14.97
CA ASN A 141 0.97 18.52 -15.98
C ASN A 141 2.35 19.14 -15.93
N GLY A 142 3.36 18.40 -15.51
CA GLY A 142 4.71 18.94 -15.41
C GLY A 142 5.72 17.98 -14.80
N ALA A 143 6.94 18.48 -14.67
CA ALA A 143 8.06 17.72 -14.11
C ALA A 143 7.79 17.17 -12.71
N ALA A 144 7.04 17.91 -11.88
CA ALA A 144 6.72 17.49 -10.50
C ALA A 144 5.84 16.23 -10.48
N THR A 145 4.83 16.15 -11.32
CA THR A 145 3.96 14.97 -11.44
C THR A 145 4.73 13.77 -11.98
N PHE A 146 5.60 13.99 -12.97
CA PHE A 146 6.47 12.93 -13.49
C PHE A 146 7.41 12.41 -12.41
N LEU A 147 8.09 13.28 -11.68
CA LEU A 147 8.99 12.90 -10.59
C LEU A 147 8.25 12.19 -9.46
N TYR A 148 7.03 12.63 -9.13
CA TYR A 148 6.20 11.94 -8.14
C TYR A 148 5.77 10.55 -8.59
N THR A 149 5.39 10.42 -9.86
CA THR A 149 5.05 9.11 -10.46
C THR A 149 6.25 8.17 -10.40
N LEU A 150 7.44 8.67 -10.76
CA LEU A 150 8.67 7.89 -10.68
C LEU A 150 9.00 7.49 -9.23
N TYR A 151 8.84 8.41 -8.27
CA TYR A 151 8.97 8.11 -6.86
C TYR A 151 8.01 7.01 -6.42
N TYR A 152 6.72 7.19 -6.68
CA TYR A 152 5.67 6.32 -6.17
C TYR A 152 5.79 4.91 -6.74
N TYR A 153 5.75 4.78 -8.05
CA TYR A 153 5.87 3.47 -8.72
C TYR A 153 7.28 2.89 -8.60
N GLY A 154 8.31 3.72 -8.65
CA GLY A 154 9.69 3.26 -8.49
C GLY A 154 9.90 2.51 -7.17
N TRP A 155 9.45 3.08 -6.04
CA TRP A 155 9.57 2.40 -4.75
C TRP A 155 8.64 1.19 -4.60
N LEU A 156 7.47 1.19 -5.22
CA LEU A 156 6.61 0.00 -5.28
C LEU A 156 7.29 -1.15 -6.03
N PHE A 157 7.90 -0.86 -7.19
CA PHE A 157 8.66 -1.88 -7.94
C PHE A 157 9.90 -2.35 -7.18
N VAL A 158 10.62 -1.46 -6.51
CA VAL A 158 11.73 -1.82 -5.64
C VAL A 158 11.27 -2.77 -4.52
N ALA A 159 10.12 -2.49 -3.91
CA ALA A 159 9.54 -3.37 -2.88
C ALA A 159 9.18 -4.76 -3.43
N LEU A 160 8.53 -4.82 -4.60
CA LEU A 160 8.21 -6.08 -5.29
C LEU A 160 9.47 -6.88 -5.63
N PHE A 161 10.47 -6.24 -6.21
CA PHE A 161 11.74 -6.87 -6.56
C PHE A 161 12.48 -7.37 -5.31
N PHE A 162 12.47 -6.57 -4.24
CA PHE A 162 13.05 -6.98 -2.95
C PHE A 162 12.35 -8.22 -2.41
N CYS A 163 11.01 -8.25 -2.37
CA CYS A 163 10.24 -9.41 -1.91
C CYS A 163 10.59 -10.65 -2.74
N TRP A 164 10.61 -10.53 -4.07
CA TRP A 164 10.95 -11.62 -4.97
C TRP A 164 12.36 -12.19 -4.70
N ASN A 165 13.34 -11.30 -4.55
CA ASN A 165 14.72 -11.66 -4.28
C ASN A 165 14.86 -12.36 -2.91
N GLN A 166 14.14 -11.89 -1.88
CA GLN A 166 14.14 -12.53 -0.57
C GLN A 166 13.50 -13.92 -0.60
N ILE A 167 12.35 -14.08 -1.29
CA ILE A 167 11.73 -15.40 -1.48
C ILE A 167 12.71 -16.37 -2.13
N SER A 168 13.41 -15.95 -3.19
CA SER A 168 14.40 -16.78 -3.88
C SER A 168 15.55 -17.19 -2.96
N LYS A 169 16.08 -16.24 -2.14
CA LYS A 169 17.18 -16.53 -1.20
C LYS A 169 16.73 -17.50 -0.10
N ILE A 170 15.62 -17.23 0.56
CA ILE A 170 15.11 -18.08 1.65
C ILE A 170 14.75 -19.48 1.11
N SER A 171 14.20 -19.57 -0.11
CA SER A 171 13.90 -20.87 -0.74
C SER A 171 15.14 -21.70 -0.99
N LYS A 172 16.25 -21.08 -1.44
CA LYS A 172 17.53 -21.77 -1.59
C LYS A 172 18.09 -22.25 -0.25
N GLU A 173 17.99 -21.45 0.81
CA GLU A 173 18.40 -21.82 2.16
C GLU A 173 17.60 -23.02 2.69
N ILE A 174 16.28 -23.08 2.43
CA ILE A 174 15.45 -24.24 2.78
C ILE A 174 15.91 -25.49 2.03
N ASN A 175 16.15 -25.42 0.73
CA ASN A 175 16.59 -26.56 -0.06
C ASN A 175 17.95 -27.08 0.40
N HIS A 176 18.91 -26.20 0.69
CA HIS A 176 20.19 -26.59 1.28
C HIS A 176 20.03 -27.13 2.71
N GLY A 177 19.09 -26.60 3.49
CA GLY A 177 18.75 -27.07 4.84
C GLY A 177 18.17 -28.49 4.81
N ILE A 178 17.28 -28.80 3.86
CA ILE A 178 16.71 -30.15 3.67
C ILE A 178 17.83 -31.16 3.33
N LEU A 179 18.77 -30.79 2.47
CA LEU A 179 19.91 -31.66 2.14
C LEU A 179 20.80 -31.94 3.36
N ARG A 180 21.03 -30.94 4.23
CA ARG A 180 21.72 -31.11 5.52
C ARG A 180 20.94 -31.93 6.53
N LEU A 181 19.59 -31.87 6.50
CA LEU A 181 18.70 -32.65 7.35
C LEU A 181 18.82 -34.15 7.12
N ILE A 182 19.01 -34.54 5.86
CA ILE A 182 19.25 -35.94 5.49
C ILE A 182 20.59 -36.45 6.07
N LEU A 183 21.53 -35.52 6.27
CA LEU A 183 22.88 -35.79 6.73
C LEU A 183 23.12 -35.53 8.25
N SER A 184 22.20 -34.90 8.96
CA SER A 184 22.41 -34.41 10.34
C SER A 184 21.44 -34.99 11.36
N ARG A 185 21.95 -35.29 12.57
CA ARG A 185 21.26 -35.89 13.74
C ARG A 185 20.26 -34.95 14.46
N SER A 186 20.17 -33.66 14.10
CA SER A 186 19.33 -32.66 14.80
C SER A 186 18.06 -32.29 14.00
N LYS A 187 17.11 -33.24 13.94
CA LYS A 187 15.84 -33.08 13.20
C LYS A 187 14.94 -31.96 13.75
N ARG A 188 14.93 -31.72 15.06
CA ARG A 188 13.96 -30.83 15.72
C ARG A 188 14.22 -29.34 15.44
N LEU A 189 15.46 -28.89 15.55
CA LEU A 189 15.86 -27.50 15.32
C LEU A 189 15.62 -27.10 13.85
N ASN A 190 15.93 -27.98 12.94
CA ASN A 190 15.79 -27.76 11.50
C ASN A 190 14.31 -27.70 11.06
N MET A 191 13.39 -28.45 11.69
CA MET A 191 11.95 -28.33 11.44
C MET A 191 11.38 -26.96 11.87
N ILE A 192 11.85 -26.42 13.01
CA ILE A 192 11.42 -25.10 13.50
C ILE A 192 11.90 -23.99 12.56
N ILE A 193 13.17 -24.01 12.17
CA ILE A 193 13.76 -23.02 11.24
C ILE A 193 13.09 -23.06 9.88
N ASN A 194 12.82 -24.24 9.34
CA ASN A 194 12.12 -24.39 8.06
C ASN A 194 10.67 -23.92 8.16
N GLY A 195 10.00 -24.11 9.29
CA GLY A 195 8.65 -23.61 9.53
C GLY A 195 8.57 -22.07 9.57
N GLU A 196 9.55 -21.42 10.21
CA GLU A 196 9.63 -19.95 10.24
C GLU A 196 9.94 -19.38 8.85
N ASN A 197 10.90 -19.95 8.15
CA ASN A 197 11.26 -19.53 6.80
C ASN A 197 10.09 -19.71 5.81
N LEU A 198 9.32 -20.77 5.93
CA LEU A 198 8.13 -20.99 5.11
C LEU A 198 7.06 -19.92 5.38
N ARG A 199 6.84 -19.54 6.65
CA ARG A 199 5.92 -18.44 7.02
C ARG A 199 6.36 -17.11 6.41
N LYS A 200 7.67 -16.79 6.44
CA LYS A 200 8.24 -15.59 5.80
C LYS A 200 8.00 -15.58 4.29
N ILE A 201 8.27 -16.70 3.60
CA ILE A 201 8.02 -16.84 2.16
C ILE A 201 6.54 -16.61 1.86
N LEU A 202 5.64 -17.26 2.60
CA LEU A 202 4.20 -17.10 2.39
C LEU A 202 3.74 -15.68 2.64
N ALA A 203 4.24 -15.02 3.69
CA ALA A 203 3.92 -13.63 3.97
C ALA A 203 4.40 -12.68 2.86
N LEU A 204 5.63 -12.87 2.35
CA LEU A 204 6.17 -12.10 1.23
C LEU A 204 5.40 -12.35 -0.08
N LYS A 205 5.00 -13.60 -0.36
CA LYS A 205 4.16 -13.91 -1.53
C LYS A 205 2.82 -13.22 -1.45
N TRP A 206 2.17 -13.21 -0.28
CA TRP A 206 0.91 -12.49 -0.10
C TRP A 206 1.10 -10.98 -0.18
N LEU A 207 2.21 -10.44 0.32
CA LEU A 207 2.52 -9.03 0.15
C LEU A 207 2.68 -8.65 -1.33
N ILE A 208 3.38 -9.46 -2.12
CA ILE A 208 3.45 -9.30 -3.60
C ILE A 208 2.03 -9.35 -4.19
N GLY A 209 1.22 -10.36 -3.79
CA GLY A 209 -0.16 -10.48 -4.25
C GLY A 209 -1.00 -9.24 -3.96
N GLY A 210 -0.86 -8.65 -2.77
CA GLY A 210 -1.50 -7.40 -2.39
C GLY A 210 -1.07 -6.23 -3.26
N TYR A 211 0.22 -6.07 -3.52
CA TYR A 211 0.72 -5.04 -4.43
C TYR A 211 0.21 -5.21 -5.86
N VAL A 212 0.23 -6.43 -6.38
CA VAL A 212 -0.28 -6.72 -7.73
C VAL A 212 -1.77 -6.42 -7.81
N ALA A 213 -2.56 -6.85 -6.81
CA ALA A 213 -3.99 -6.58 -6.74
C ALA A 213 -4.31 -5.09 -6.61
N PHE A 214 -3.40 -4.30 -6.05
CA PHE A 214 -3.53 -2.85 -5.92
C PHE A 214 -3.16 -2.11 -7.22
N ILE A 215 -2.06 -2.50 -7.89
CA ILE A 215 -1.52 -1.79 -9.05
C ILE A 215 -2.17 -2.26 -10.37
N MET A 216 -2.35 -3.58 -10.55
CA MET A 216 -2.72 -4.17 -11.84
C MET A 216 -4.09 -3.70 -12.36
N PRO A 217 -5.17 -3.64 -11.55
CA PRO A 217 -6.46 -3.19 -12.03
C PRO A 217 -6.43 -1.76 -12.56
N THR A 218 -5.71 -0.86 -11.86
CA THR A 218 -5.54 0.55 -12.29
C THR A 218 -4.81 0.63 -13.63
N THR A 219 -3.75 -0.15 -13.79
CA THR A 219 -3.00 -0.22 -15.05
C THR A 219 -3.87 -0.71 -16.19
N ILE A 220 -4.67 -1.76 -15.97
CA ILE A 220 -5.60 -2.31 -16.98
C ILE A 220 -6.64 -1.26 -17.36
N VAL A 221 -7.27 -0.59 -16.39
CA VAL A 221 -8.28 0.45 -16.65
C VAL A 221 -7.69 1.58 -17.48
N ASN A 222 -6.45 2.01 -17.19
CA ASN A 222 -5.79 3.08 -17.94
C ASN A 222 -5.41 2.66 -19.36
N ILE A 223 -5.04 1.40 -19.59
CA ILE A 223 -4.78 0.87 -20.94
C ILE A 223 -6.08 0.82 -21.77
N VAL A 224 -7.17 0.37 -21.16
CA VAL A 224 -8.47 0.27 -21.84
C VAL A 224 -9.09 1.64 -22.08
N ASN A 225 -8.92 2.58 -21.16
CA ASN A 225 -9.44 3.94 -21.26
C ASN A 225 -8.40 4.98 -20.80
N PRO A 226 -7.57 5.50 -21.71
CA PRO A 226 -6.53 6.49 -21.38
C PRO A 226 -7.04 7.76 -20.69
N SER A 227 -8.33 8.11 -20.83
CA SER A 227 -8.90 9.28 -20.13
C SER A 227 -8.96 9.12 -18.60
N THR A 228 -8.73 7.91 -18.08
CA THR A 228 -8.71 7.62 -16.63
C THR A 228 -7.35 7.90 -15.99
N ILE A 229 -6.34 8.30 -16.75
CA ILE A 229 -4.99 8.61 -16.22
C ILE A 229 -5.05 9.69 -15.14
N GLU A 230 -5.90 10.70 -15.31
CA GLU A 230 -6.09 11.76 -14.31
C GLU A 230 -6.68 11.25 -12.97
N GLY A 231 -7.39 10.12 -13.00
CA GLY A 231 -8.00 9.48 -11.82
C GLY A 231 -7.18 8.34 -11.21
N ILE A 232 -5.92 8.15 -11.61
CA ILE A 232 -5.07 7.04 -11.12
C ILE A 232 -5.09 6.91 -9.60
N PRO A 233 -4.85 7.97 -8.78
CA PRO A 233 -4.83 7.82 -7.34
C PRO A 233 -6.15 7.28 -6.78
N SER A 234 -7.27 7.82 -7.25
CA SER A 234 -8.61 7.41 -6.83
C SER A 234 -8.93 5.96 -7.23
N ILE A 235 -8.61 5.58 -8.46
CA ILE A 235 -8.85 4.21 -8.94
C ILE A 235 -7.98 3.22 -8.17
N MET A 236 -6.71 3.52 -7.93
CA MET A 236 -5.83 2.70 -7.09
C MET A 236 -6.39 2.51 -5.69
N CYS A 237 -6.87 3.57 -5.07
CA CYS A 237 -7.41 3.50 -3.72
C CYS A 237 -8.72 2.71 -3.63
N GLY A 238 -9.53 2.68 -4.68
CA GLY A 238 -10.68 1.76 -4.77
C GLY A 238 -10.27 0.29 -4.68
N PHE A 239 -9.08 -0.06 -5.19
CA PHE A 239 -8.53 -1.41 -5.07
C PHE A 239 -7.68 -1.61 -3.79
N ALA A 240 -7.48 -0.57 -2.99
CA ALA A 240 -6.74 -0.63 -1.72
C ALA A 240 -7.36 -1.61 -0.72
N VAL A 241 -8.67 -1.83 -0.79
CA VAL A 241 -9.37 -2.85 0.02
C VAL A 241 -8.76 -4.24 -0.17
N LEU A 242 -8.29 -4.58 -1.37
CA LEU A 242 -7.64 -5.86 -1.64
C LEU A 242 -6.28 -5.96 -0.93
N MET A 243 -5.54 -4.84 -0.89
CA MET A 243 -4.30 -4.74 -0.12
C MET A 243 -4.59 -4.88 1.39
N ALA A 244 -5.63 -4.22 1.90
CA ALA A 244 -6.03 -4.32 3.31
C ALA A 244 -6.44 -5.76 3.69
N ILE A 245 -7.23 -6.44 2.86
CA ILE A 245 -7.57 -7.86 3.03
C ILE A 245 -6.31 -8.71 3.06
N THR A 246 -5.38 -8.46 2.16
CA THR A 246 -4.11 -9.21 2.09
C THR A 246 -3.28 -8.99 3.35
N LEU A 247 -3.15 -7.77 3.83
CA LEU A 247 -2.39 -7.45 5.04
C LEU A 247 -2.99 -8.13 6.28
N ILE A 248 -4.31 -8.01 6.50
CA ILE A 248 -4.97 -8.53 7.70
C ILE A 248 -5.28 -10.02 7.62
N GLY A 249 -5.71 -10.51 6.46
CA GLY A 249 -6.12 -11.91 6.28
C GLY A 249 -4.96 -12.87 6.08
N PHE A 250 -3.87 -12.39 5.49
CA PHE A 250 -2.81 -13.31 5.05
C PHE A 250 -1.42 -12.96 5.59
N VAL A 251 -1.02 -11.69 5.62
CA VAL A 251 0.32 -11.28 6.11
C VAL A 251 0.36 -11.31 7.63
N ALA A 252 -0.58 -10.63 8.30
CA ALA A 252 -0.60 -10.51 9.75
C ALA A 252 -0.63 -11.89 10.48
N PRO A 253 -1.49 -12.87 10.10
CA PRO A 253 -1.51 -14.16 10.81
C PRO A 253 -0.22 -14.98 10.66
N ARG A 254 0.59 -14.70 9.66
CA ARG A 254 1.85 -15.40 9.38
C ARG A 254 3.06 -14.76 10.02
N THR A 255 2.95 -13.50 10.43
CA THR A 255 4.07 -12.69 10.90
C THR A 255 3.90 -12.18 12.33
N LEU A 256 2.68 -12.19 12.86
CA LEU A 256 2.35 -11.62 14.15
C LEU A 256 1.90 -12.67 15.15
N GLU A 257 2.27 -12.45 16.41
CA GLU A 257 1.79 -13.23 17.55
C GLU A 257 0.47 -12.65 18.07
N LEU A 258 -0.44 -13.54 18.44
CA LEU A 258 -1.68 -13.16 19.11
C LEU A 258 -1.40 -12.61 20.52
N LYS A 259 -2.18 -11.63 20.96
CA LYS A 259 -2.25 -11.28 22.37
C LYS A 259 -2.89 -12.46 23.11
N ASN A 260 -2.16 -13.06 24.06
CA ASN A 260 -2.81 -14.01 24.94
C ASN A 260 -3.90 -13.28 25.72
N LYS A 261 -5.08 -13.90 25.77
CA LYS A 261 -6.15 -13.46 26.66
C LYS A 261 -5.71 -13.60 28.09
#